data_0531f7dbde69b3d9591e2b8c40fcbcc6
#
_entry.id   0531f7dbde69b3d9591e2b8c40fcbcc6
#
_cell.length_a   1.000
_cell.length_b   1.000
_cell.length_c   1.000
_cell.angle_alpha   90.00
_cell.angle_beta   90.00
_cell.angle_gamma   90.00
#
_symmetry.space_group_name_H-M   'P 1'
#
loop_
_entity.id
_entity.type
_entity.pdbx_description
1 polymer ?
#
loop_
_entity_poly.entity_id
_entity_poly.type
_entity_poly.pdbx_seq_one_letter_code
_entity_poly.pdbx_strand_id
1 'polypeptide(L)'
;MAIDPLDYREAMSRYAGHVQIVTTEFQGVARGTTITAACSVSDQPPMVLACINNQNEGNKPFFESDCFALNTLAAHHQDLAGAFAGFGKLSSEERFALGTWEQMITGAPLLTGAIAAYDCRVVDRKITATHTILFGEVVGLKLGEKAATLLYLQRGFHTVE
;
A
#
# COMPACT_ATOMS: atom_id res chain seq x y z
N MET A 1 -4.52 -23.02 -23.39
CA MET A 1 -3.64 -21.96 -23.92
C MET A 1 -3.41 -20.93 -22.84
N ALA A 2 -2.16 -20.60 -22.55
CA ALA A 2 -1.84 -19.58 -21.55
C ALA A 2 -2.07 -18.18 -22.13
N ILE A 3 -2.53 -17.26 -21.27
CA ILE A 3 -2.64 -15.84 -21.64
C ILE A 3 -1.26 -15.21 -21.64
N ASP A 4 -0.96 -14.41 -22.66
CA ASP A 4 0.29 -13.67 -22.72
C ASP A 4 0.34 -12.66 -21.55
N PRO A 5 1.42 -12.64 -20.76
CA PRO A 5 1.59 -11.67 -19.67
C PRO A 5 1.48 -10.21 -20.10
N LEU A 6 1.86 -9.88 -21.33
CA LEU A 6 1.73 -8.51 -21.85
C LEU A 6 0.28 -8.15 -22.09
N ASP A 7 -0.52 -9.05 -22.64
CA ASP A 7 -1.96 -8.86 -22.83
C ASP A 7 -2.67 -8.70 -21.47
N TYR A 8 -2.29 -9.50 -20.49
CA TYR A 8 -2.80 -9.38 -19.13
C TYR A 8 -2.49 -8.01 -18.52
N ARG A 9 -1.24 -7.54 -18.65
CA ARG A 9 -0.85 -6.22 -18.15
C ARG A 9 -1.58 -5.10 -18.87
N GLU A 10 -1.81 -5.24 -20.18
CA GLU A 10 -2.59 -4.27 -20.94
C GLU A 10 -4.03 -4.21 -20.44
N ALA A 11 -4.66 -5.35 -20.22
CA ALA A 11 -6.00 -5.43 -19.66
C ALA A 11 -6.07 -4.77 -18.27
N MET A 12 -5.11 -5.11 -17.39
CA MET A 12 -5.06 -4.55 -16.03
C MET A 12 -4.74 -3.05 -16.02
N SER A 13 -4.06 -2.53 -17.05
CA SER A 13 -3.82 -1.08 -17.15
C SER A 13 -5.13 -0.27 -17.31
N ARG A 14 -6.19 -0.91 -17.79
CA ARG A 14 -7.53 -0.30 -17.97
C ARG A 14 -8.38 -0.36 -16.71
N TYR A 15 -7.87 -0.98 -15.66
CA TYR A 15 -8.53 -1.12 -14.37
C TYR A 15 -8.05 0.00 -13.45
N ALA A 16 -8.94 0.94 -13.14
CA ALA A 16 -8.62 2.06 -12.27
C ALA A 16 -8.44 1.59 -10.82
N GLY A 17 -7.35 2.00 -10.20
CA GLY A 17 -7.08 1.68 -8.81
C GLY A 17 -6.73 2.92 -7.99
N HIS A 18 -7.25 2.99 -6.76
CA HIS A 18 -6.84 4.03 -5.82
C HIS A 18 -5.39 3.76 -5.40
N VAL A 19 -4.53 4.76 -5.55
CA VAL A 19 -3.12 4.64 -5.17
C VAL A 19 -3.00 4.69 -3.66
N GLN A 20 -2.27 3.73 -3.11
CA GLN A 20 -2.05 3.61 -1.68
C GLN A 20 -0.58 3.32 -1.41
N ILE A 21 -0.10 3.73 -0.25
CA ILE A 21 1.18 3.28 0.27
C ILE A 21 0.89 2.31 1.40
N VAL A 22 1.31 1.07 1.25
CA VAL A 22 1.31 0.09 2.33
C VAL A 22 2.65 0.17 3.05
N THR A 23 2.62 0.12 4.38
CA THR A 23 3.80 0.26 5.23
C THR A 23 3.81 -0.82 6.29
N THR A 24 5.00 -1.15 6.77
CA THR A 24 5.21 -2.05 7.91
C THR A 24 6.46 -1.66 8.66
N GLU A 25 6.62 -2.25 9.84
CA GLU A 25 7.85 -2.22 10.60
C GLU A 25 8.15 -3.62 11.12
N PHE A 26 9.39 -4.04 11.00
CA PHE A 26 9.88 -5.29 11.55
C PHE A 26 11.27 -5.10 12.13
N GLN A 27 11.42 -5.38 13.43
CA GLN A 27 12.69 -5.24 14.16
C GLN A 27 13.37 -3.87 13.95
N GLY A 28 12.57 -2.80 14.02
CA GLY A 28 13.05 -1.43 13.87
C GLY A 28 13.27 -0.98 12.44
N VAL A 29 13.00 -1.83 11.44
CA VAL A 29 13.15 -1.50 10.03
C VAL A 29 11.78 -1.20 9.44
N ALA A 30 11.59 0.05 9.01
CA ALA A 30 10.38 0.46 8.29
C ALA A 30 10.50 0.15 6.80
N ARG A 31 9.42 -0.33 6.22
CA ARG A 31 9.32 -0.57 4.78
C ARG A 31 7.97 -0.06 4.28
N GLY A 32 7.98 0.54 3.10
CA GLY A 32 6.78 0.96 2.39
C GLY A 32 6.88 0.65 0.91
N THR A 33 5.74 0.47 0.27
CA THR A 33 5.64 0.32 -1.18
C THR A 33 4.31 0.86 -1.69
N THR A 34 4.31 1.41 -2.88
CA THR A 34 3.11 1.91 -3.54
C THR A 34 2.36 0.77 -4.20
N ILE A 35 1.08 0.66 -3.92
CA ILE A 35 0.20 -0.36 -4.50
C ILE A 35 -1.14 0.24 -4.92
N THR A 36 -1.84 -0.46 -5.79
CA THR A 36 -3.28 -0.30 -6.04
C THR A 36 -4.06 -1.55 -5.63
N ALA A 37 -3.37 -2.67 -5.42
CA ALA A 37 -3.96 -3.97 -5.12
C ALA A 37 -4.32 -4.10 -3.64
N ALA A 38 -5.36 -3.40 -3.23
CA ALA A 38 -5.92 -3.45 -1.88
C ALA A 38 -7.44 -3.31 -1.95
N CYS A 39 -8.14 -3.93 -1.02
CA CYS A 39 -9.60 -3.77 -0.92
C CYS A 39 -10.12 -4.12 0.48
N SER A 40 -11.35 -3.70 0.75
CA SER A 40 -12.10 -4.14 1.91
C SER A 40 -12.48 -5.62 1.79
N VAL A 41 -12.41 -6.34 2.89
CA VAL A 41 -12.73 -7.79 2.96
C VAL A 41 -13.96 -8.05 3.83
N SER A 42 -14.05 -7.40 4.99
CA SER A 42 -15.09 -7.64 5.97
C SER A 42 -15.39 -6.36 6.75
N ASP A 43 -16.63 -6.21 7.20
CA ASP A 43 -17.06 -5.10 8.04
C ASP A 43 -17.05 -5.48 9.53
N GLN A 44 -17.24 -6.75 9.86
CA GLN A 44 -17.33 -7.24 11.24
C GLN A 44 -16.62 -8.59 11.43
N PRO A 45 -15.36 -8.59 11.90
CA PRO A 45 -14.53 -7.42 12.19
C PRO A 45 -14.10 -6.69 10.91
N PRO A 46 -13.71 -5.42 11.00
CA PRO A 46 -13.23 -4.69 9.83
C PRO A 46 -11.90 -5.27 9.36
N MET A 47 -11.85 -5.65 8.10
CA MET A 47 -10.67 -6.28 7.51
C MET A 47 -10.41 -5.74 6.11
N VAL A 48 -9.14 -5.58 5.80
CA VAL A 48 -8.67 -5.23 4.46
C VAL A 48 -7.64 -6.26 4.01
N LEU A 49 -7.40 -6.32 2.70
CA LEU A 49 -6.27 -7.06 2.15
C LEU A 49 -5.37 -6.14 1.33
N ALA A 50 -4.09 -6.52 1.27
CA ALA A 50 -3.10 -5.89 0.42
C ALA A 50 -2.26 -6.98 -0.26
N CYS A 51 -2.05 -6.84 -1.58
CA CYS A 51 -1.21 -7.76 -2.34
C CYS A 51 0.19 -7.15 -2.48
N ILE A 52 1.19 -7.83 -1.92
CA ILE A 52 2.58 -7.38 -1.89
C ILE A 52 3.42 -8.25 -2.82
N ASN A 53 4.17 -7.61 -3.71
CA ASN A 53 5.09 -8.32 -4.61
C ASN A 53 6.15 -9.07 -3.79
N ASN A 54 6.18 -10.39 -3.91
CA ASN A 54 7.13 -11.23 -3.20
C ASN A 54 8.43 -11.50 -3.99
N GLN A 55 8.56 -10.95 -5.18
CA GLN A 55 9.77 -11.01 -6.00
C GLN A 55 10.76 -9.88 -5.68
N ASN A 56 10.33 -8.87 -4.93
CA ASN A 56 11.18 -7.76 -4.52
C ASN A 56 11.71 -8.04 -3.11
N GLU A 57 13.04 -8.25 -3.01
CA GLU A 57 13.73 -8.52 -1.74
C GLU A 57 13.49 -7.42 -0.69
N GLY A 58 13.33 -6.17 -1.10
CA GLY A 58 13.03 -5.06 -0.21
C GLY A 58 11.70 -5.22 0.54
N ASN A 59 10.79 -6.06 0.05
CA ASN A 59 9.49 -6.29 0.68
C ASN A 59 9.51 -7.38 1.77
N LYS A 60 10.66 -7.99 2.03
CA LYS A 60 10.79 -9.03 3.05
C LYS A 60 10.19 -8.66 4.42
N PRO A 61 10.35 -7.42 4.94
CA PRO A 61 9.72 -7.05 6.20
C PRO A 61 8.21 -7.27 6.25
N PHE A 62 7.49 -7.11 5.13
CA PHE A 62 6.04 -7.37 5.08
C PHE A 62 5.69 -8.83 5.37
N PHE A 63 6.58 -9.76 5.06
CA PHE A 63 6.33 -11.20 5.20
C PHE A 63 6.75 -11.73 6.56
N GLU A 64 7.50 -10.95 7.31
CA GLU A 64 8.00 -11.30 8.66
C GLU A 64 7.25 -10.55 9.76
N SER A 65 6.71 -9.37 9.46
CA SER A 65 5.97 -8.54 10.41
C SER A 65 4.55 -9.08 10.64
N ASP A 66 4.03 -8.84 11.83
CA ASP A 66 2.65 -9.16 12.19
C ASP A 66 1.69 -7.96 12.01
N CYS A 67 2.17 -6.89 11.39
CA CYS A 67 1.36 -5.69 11.17
C CYS A 67 1.65 -5.06 9.80
N PHE A 68 0.71 -4.25 9.36
CA PHE A 68 0.91 -3.31 8.25
C PHE A 68 -0.08 -2.14 8.39
N ALA A 69 0.24 -1.03 7.75
CA ALA A 69 -0.71 0.06 7.59
C ALA A 69 -1.01 0.27 6.11
N LEU A 70 -2.26 0.62 5.81
CA LEU A 70 -2.70 0.98 4.48
C LEU A 70 -3.04 2.46 4.47
N ASN A 71 -2.36 3.23 3.62
CA ASN A 71 -2.49 4.68 3.56
C ASN A 71 -3.09 5.09 2.21
N THR A 72 -4.29 5.62 2.25
CA THR A 72 -5.05 6.04 1.07
C THR A 72 -4.65 7.44 0.65
N LEU A 73 -4.14 7.60 -0.58
CA LEU A 73 -3.47 8.82 -1.01
C LEU A 73 -4.42 9.84 -1.64
N ALA A 74 -4.19 11.11 -1.30
CA ALA A 74 -4.74 12.26 -1.99
C ALA A 74 -3.92 12.62 -3.23
N ALA A 75 -4.49 13.45 -4.10
CA ALA A 75 -3.82 13.91 -5.33
C ALA A 75 -2.44 14.55 -5.07
N HIS A 76 -2.30 15.32 -3.99
CA HIS A 76 -1.04 15.98 -3.66
C HIS A 76 0.06 15.03 -3.17
N HIS A 77 -0.22 13.75 -3.00
CA HIS A 77 0.76 12.72 -2.65
C HIS A 77 1.41 12.06 -3.86
N GLN A 78 1.21 12.56 -5.07
CA GLN A 78 1.73 11.93 -6.29
C GLN A 78 3.25 11.70 -6.26
N ASP A 79 4.01 12.70 -5.82
CA ASP A 79 5.47 12.57 -5.73
C ASP A 79 5.89 11.53 -4.68
N LEU A 80 5.18 11.48 -3.56
CA LEU A 80 5.40 10.47 -2.53
C LEU A 80 5.10 9.07 -3.05
N ALA A 81 3.99 8.91 -3.77
CA ALA A 81 3.64 7.65 -4.41
C ALA A 81 4.72 7.19 -5.39
N GLY A 82 5.25 8.11 -6.18
CA GLY A 82 6.36 7.83 -7.11
C GLY A 82 7.61 7.35 -6.38
N ALA A 83 7.99 8.01 -5.30
CA ALA A 83 9.15 7.63 -4.49
C ALA A 83 9.01 6.21 -3.92
N PHE A 84 7.86 5.87 -3.34
CA PHE A 84 7.59 4.52 -2.81
C PHE A 84 7.35 3.48 -3.90
N ALA A 85 7.11 3.88 -5.13
CA ALA A 85 7.09 3.00 -6.31
C ALA A 85 8.49 2.72 -6.88
N GLY A 86 9.51 3.38 -6.36
CA GLY A 86 10.89 3.20 -6.78
C GLY A 86 11.42 4.27 -7.74
N PHE A 87 10.64 5.27 -8.08
CA PHE A 87 11.11 6.38 -8.91
C PHE A 87 12.18 7.18 -8.16
N GLY A 88 13.27 7.51 -8.84
CA GLY A 88 14.41 8.21 -8.24
C GLY A 88 15.36 7.31 -7.46
N LYS A 89 15.06 6.03 -7.33
CA LYS A 89 15.93 5.01 -6.69
C LYS A 89 16.40 5.40 -5.28
N LEU A 90 15.53 6.03 -4.52
CA LEU A 90 15.81 6.42 -3.13
C LEU A 90 15.87 5.18 -2.22
N SER A 91 16.66 5.27 -1.16
CA SER A 91 16.64 4.26 -0.08
C SER A 91 15.30 4.31 0.66
N SER A 92 15.00 3.26 1.43
CA SER A 92 13.81 3.25 2.28
C SER A 92 13.78 4.44 3.25
N GLU A 93 14.89 4.73 3.89
CA GLU A 93 15.03 5.86 4.80
C GLU A 93 14.76 7.20 4.10
N GLU A 94 15.33 7.39 2.91
CA GLU A 94 15.11 8.61 2.11
C GLU A 94 13.65 8.76 1.68
N ARG A 95 12.96 7.65 1.34
CA ARG A 95 11.53 7.68 0.99
C ARG A 95 10.67 8.11 2.17
N PHE A 96 10.89 7.54 3.35
CA PHE A 96 10.15 7.92 4.55
C PHE A 96 10.40 9.37 4.95
N ALA A 97 11.60 9.90 4.69
CA ALA A 97 11.94 11.30 4.97
C ALA A 97 11.12 12.30 4.15
N LEU A 98 10.50 11.88 3.04
CA LEU A 98 9.66 12.74 2.21
C LEU A 98 8.24 12.94 2.78
N GLY A 99 7.86 12.19 3.77
CA GLY A 99 6.55 12.30 4.42
C GLY A 99 6.66 12.46 5.92
N THR A 100 5.53 12.67 6.56
CA THR A 100 5.41 12.67 8.02
C THR A 100 4.59 11.47 8.44
N TRP A 101 5.12 10.72 9.40
CA TRP A 101 4.56 9.43 9.80
C TRP A 101 4.32 9.39 11.29
N GLU A 102 3.28 8.68 11.69
CA GLU A 102 2.94 8.44 13.08
C GLU A 102 2.62 6.95 13.30
N GLN A 103 2.57 6.53 14.53
CA GLN A 103 2.19 5.18 14.92
C GLN A 103 0.94 5.24 15.79
N MET A 104 0.10 4.22 15.71
CA MET A 104 -1.10 4.10 16.56
C MET A 104 -0.97 2.90 17.49
N ILE A 105 -1.41 1.72 17.04
CA ILE A 105 -1.50 0.53 17.88
C ILE A 105 -0.43 -0.51 17.55
N THR A 106 -0.18 -0.75 16.27
CA THR A 106 0.69 -1.87 15.86
C THR A 106 2.16 -1.49 15.71
N GLY A 107 2.49 -0.23 15.57
CA GLY A 107 3.82 0.25 15.25
C GLY A 107 4.08 0.44 13.75
N ALA A 108 3.19 0.00 12.88
CA ALA A 108 3.30 0.30 11.45
C ALA A 108 3.18 1.81 11.21
N PRO A 109 4.03 2.40 10.34
CA PRO A 109 3.95 3.83 10.06
C PRO A 109 2.65 4.20 9.33
N LEU A 110 1.91 5.18 9.88
CA LEU A 110 0.74 5.77 9.23
C LEU A 110 1.09 7.15 8.69
N LEU A 111 0.71 7.40 7.44
CA LEU A 111 0.97 8.68 6.78
C LEU A 111 0.08 9.79 7.35
N THR A 112 0.71 10.80 7.91
CA THR A 112 0.00 12.02 8.32
C THR A 112 -0.51 12.74 7.07
N GLY A 113 -1.80 13.05 7.04
CA GLY A 113 -2.43 13.70 5.88
C GLY A 113 -2.99 12.76 4.82
N ALA A 114 -2.90 11.44 5.00
CA ALA A 114 -3.64 10.50 4.14
C ALA A 114 -5.15 10.75 4.25
N ILE A 115 -5.89 10.47 3.17
CA ILE A 115 -7.37 10.57 3.19
C ILE A 115 -7.95 9.63 4.25
N ALA A 116 -7.39 8.44 4.33
CA ALA A 116 -7.65 7.47 5.38
C ALA A 116 -6.40 6.63 5.61
N ALA A 117 -6.16 6.24 6.85
CA ALA A 117 -5.07 5.34 7.20
C ALA A 117 -5.59 4.25 8.13
N TYR A 118 -5.24 3.02 7.78
CA TYR A 118 -5.72 1.80 8.45
C TYR A 118 -4.54 1.11 9.12
N ASP A 119 -4.57 1.00 10.43
CA ASP A 119 -3.57 0.29 11.21
C ASP A 119 -4.03 -1.15 11.42
N CYS A 120 -3.28 -2.12 10.92
CA CYS A 120 -3.76 -3.49 10.78
C CYS A 120 -2.84 -4.50 11.46
N ARG A 121 -3.44 -5.49 12.11
CA ARG A 121 -2.78 -6.75 12.48
C ARG A 121 -2.99 -7.77 11.38
N VAL A 122 -1.92 -8.45 11.00
CA VAL A 122 -1.99 -9.55 10.04
C VAL A 122 -2.69 -10.73 10.68
N VAL A 123 -3.80 -11.17 10.10
CA VAL A 123 -4.57 -12.32 10.58
C VAL A 123 -4.40 -13.55 9.70
N ASP A 124 -3.98 -13.36 8.47
CA ASP A 124 -3.67 -14.46 7.53
C ASP A 124 -2.78 -13.97 6.40
N ARG A 125 -2.07 -14.89 5.77
CA ARG A 125 -1.23 -14.64 4.59
C ARG A 125 -1.49 -15.74 3.57
N LYS A 126 -1.57 -15.36 2.30
CA LYS A 126 -1.65 -16.33 1.22
C LYS A 126 -0.57 -16.03 0.19
N ILE A 127 0.36 -16.95 0.04
CA ILE A 127 1.39 -16.87 -0.98
C ILE A 127 0.78 -17.33 -2.31
N THR A 128 0.87 -16.50 -3.33
CA THR A 128 0.53 -16.85 -4.70
C THR A 128 1.82 -16.91 -5.53
N ALA A 129 1.72 -16.80 -6.86
CA ALA A 129 2.91 -16.88 -7.73
C ALA A 129 3.88 -15.70 -7.49
N THR A 130 3.44 -14.46 -7.78
CA THR A 130 4.30 -13.26 -7.73
C THR A 130 4.00 -12.35 -6.55
N HIS A 131 2.90 -12.58 -5.87
CA HIS A 131 2.43 -11.73 -4.77
C HIS A 131 2.02 -12.57 -3.58
N THR A 132 2.15 -11.99 -2.40
CA THR A 132 1.59 -12.51 -1.14
C THR A 132 0.44 -11.60 -0.73
N ILE A 133 -0.71 -12.20 -0.45
CA ILE A 133 -1.86 -11.46 0.07
C ILE A 133 -1.75 -11.40 1.58
N LEU A 134 -1.74 -10.19 2.13
CA LEU A 134 -1.82 -9.96 3.56
C LEU A 134 -3.27 -9.62 3.91
N PHE A 135 -3.86 -10.39 4.81
CA PHE A 135 -5.17 -10.07 5.39
C PHE A 135 -4.96 -9.40 6.73
N GLY A 136 -5.51 -8.21 6.88
CA GLY A 136 -5.34 -7.42 8.10
C GLY A 136 -6.65 -7.08 8.76
N GLU A 137 -6.77 -7.38 10.06
CA GLU A 137 -7.81 -6.80 10.89
C GLU A 137 -7.45 -5.36 11.21
N VAL A 138 -8.36 -4.44 10.92
CA VAL A 138 -8.16 -3.01 11.21
C VAL A 138 -8.37 -2.79 12.70
N VAL A 139 -7.29 -2.49 13.40
CA VAL A 139 -7.29 -2.25 14.85
C VAL A 139 -7.16 -0.77 15.21
N GLY A 140 -6.77 0.06 14.25
CA GLY A 140 -6.72 1.51 14.35
C GLY A 140 -7.12 2.15 13.04
N LEU A 141 -7.78 3.29 13.11
CA LEU A 141 -8.27 4.00 11.93
C LEU A 141 -8.09 5.49 12.13
N LYS A 142 -7.56 6.15 11.13
CA LYS A 142 -7.45 7.59 11.08
C LYS A 142 -8.13 8.11 9.83
N LEU A 143 -9.14 8.95 10.00
CA LEU A 143 -9.78 9.66 8.91
C LEU A 143 -9.11 11.01 8.74
N GLY A 144 -8.60 11.26 7.54
CA GLY A 144 -8.08 12.55 7.13
C GLY A 144 -9.18 13.45 6.56
N GLU A 145 -8.78 14.59 6.04
CA GLU A 145 -9.69 15.46 5.32
C GLU A 145 -10.05 14.85 3.96
N LYS A 146 -11.28 15.08 3.52
CA LYS A 146 -11.67 14.73 2.16
C LYS A 146 -10.90 15.60 1.18
N ALA A 147 -10.29 14.98 0.20
CA ALA A 147 -9.48 15.64 -0.82
C ALA A 147 -9.60 14.89 -2.14
N ALA A 148 -9.18 15.53 -3.22
CA ALA A 148 -9.07 14.85 -4.51
C ALA A 148 -8.21 13.60 -4.37
N THR A 149 -8.69 12.51 -4.92
CA THR A 149 -8.15 11.17 -4.77
C THR A 149 -7.13 10.87 -5.87
N LEU A 150 -6.02 10.22 -5.52
CA LEU A 150 -5.01 9.80 -6.49
C LEU A 150 -5.35 8.41 -7.03
N LEU A 151 -5.54 8.32 -8.35
CA LEU A 151 -5.79 7.08 -9.06
C LEU A 151 -4.62 6.72 -9.98
N TYR A 152 -4.50 5.44 -10.27
CA TYR A 152 -3.62 4.92 -11.32
C TYR A 152 -4.46 4.20 -12.37
N LEU A 153 -4.33 4.64 -13.62
CA LEU A 153 -5.12 4.15 -14.75
C LEU A 153 -4.33 4.37 -16.04
N GLN A 154 -4.33 3.37 -16.92
CA GLN A 154 -3.63 3.45 -18.21
C GLN A 154 -2.16 3.88 -18.07
N ARG A 155 -1.48 3.32 -17.06
CA ARG A 155 -0.06 3.56 -16.74
C ARG A 155 0.26 5.01 -16.39
N GLY A 156 -0.71 5.75 -15.86
CA GLY A 156 -0.54 7.13 -15.44
C GLY A 156 -1.32 7.46 -14.18
N PHE A 157 -0.87 8.49 -13.48
CA PHE A 157 -1.61 9.04 -12.35
C PHE A 157 -2.73 9.95 -12.84
N HIS A 158 -3.88 9.84 -12.19
CA HIS A 158 -5.06 10.67 -12.41
C HIS A 158 -5.62 11.12 -11.07
N THR A 159 -6.45 12.14 -11.10
CA THR A 159 -7.11 12.64 -9.90
C THR A 159 -8.61 12.71 -10.10
N VAL A 160 -9.35 12.42 -9.03
CA VAL A 160 -10.82 12.51 -8.99
C VAL A 160 -11.22 13.29 -7.75
N GLU A 161 -12.11 14.27 -7.94
CA GLU A 161 -12.72 15.07 -6.88
C GLU A 161 -13.79 14.29 -6.10
#